data_b386c7754b2a384ebdbca83aefea0ba7
#
_entry.id   b386c7754b2a384ebdbca83aefea0ba7
#
_cell.length_a   1.000
_cell.length_b   1.000
_cell.length_c   1.000
_cell.angle_alpha   90.00
_cell.angle_beta   90.00
_cell.angle_gamma   90.00
#
_symmetry.space_group_name_H-M   'P 1'
#
loop_
_entity.id
_entity.type
_entity.pdbx_description
1 polymer ?
#
loop_
_entity_poly.entity_id
_entity_poly.type
_entity_poly.pdbx_seq_one_letter_code
_entity_poly.pdbx_strand_id
1 'polypeptide(L)'
;MEDVRAIDFMYYVATPEFIARWNKAKEGELVCRMERALGGSLPSFPSLEAMLAAMDEAGVEKVFITQCKMWSHRNHWMYMDTQLEEVLQYTTRYPDRFVGLAGYNPYRITESLQEIERAVRQHGFRGVYVHIYGFDIPLHDRRMYPLYAKCVELNVPVSMQVGHVLEGMPSEHGRPIYLDRILCDFPTLKVVGAHTGWPWVEELISVCYKWETVWIGIDAWMPKYLKPELVQFMNSRLGQDRCLWGTNGLPWKQSLEQLRALGLKPEVYRKVVRDNAVELFQLQVPTPAGSA
;
A
#
# COMPACT_ATOMS: atom_id res chain seq x y z
N MET A 1 0.42 -22.54 15.67
CA MET A 1 0.94 -21.23 15.21
C MET A 1 0.38 -20.22 16.20
N GLU A 2 1.28 -19.45 16.86
CA GLU A 2 0.85 -18.35 17.72
C GLU A 2 -0.14 -17.46 16.97
N ASP A 3 -1.09 -16.89 17.73
CA ASP A 3 -2.16 -16.04 17.21
C ASP A 3 -1.61 -14.65 16.83
N VAL A 4 -0.84 -14.60 15.73
CA VAL A 4 -0.22 -13.36 15.26
C VAL A 4 -1.31 -12.49 14.63
N ARG A 5 -1.58 -11.35 15.26
CA ARG A 5 -2.47 -10.34 14.68
C ARG A 5 -1.78 -9.63 13.54
N ALA A 6 -2.44 -9.54 12.39
CA ALA A 6 -1.88 -9.01 11.15
C ALA A 6 -1.94 -7.48 11.07
N ILE A 7 -1.07 -6.89 10.27
CA ILE A 7 -1.09 -5.47 9.90
C ILE A 7 -1.32 -5.36 8.39
N ASP A 8 -2.44 -4.78 8.01
CA ASP A 8 -2.75 -4.49 6.60
C ASP A 8 -2.11 -3.15 6.22
N PHE A 9 -0.99 -3.20 5.46
CA PHE A 9 -0.24 -2.00 5.10
C PHE A 9 -0.89 -1.17 3.98
N MET A 10 -2.00 -1.65 3.38
CA MET A 10 -2.61 -1.01 2.22
C MET A 10 -4.13 -1.12 2.24
N TYR A 11 -4.79 -0.03 2.60
CA TYR A 11 -6.24 0.11 2.58
C TYR A 11 -6.63 1.55 2.22
N TYR A 12 -7.92 1.84 2.19
CA TYR A 12 -8.49 3.14 1.81
C TYR A 12 -9.53 3.61 2.83
N VAL A 13 -9.98 4.85 2.69
CA VAL A 13 -11.15 5.36 3.40
C VAL A 13 -12.37 4.52 2.98
N ALA A 14 -12.95 3.76 3.92
CA ALA A 14 -13.96 2.75 3.62
C ALA A 14 -15.36 3.13 4.14
N THR A 15 -15.70 4.43 4.14
CA THR A 15 -17.06 4.87 4.45
C THR A 15 -18.00 4.66 3.25
N PRO A 16 -19.33 4.48 3.48
CA PRO A 16 -20.29 4.36 2.39
C PRO A 16 -20.25 5.54 1.42
N GLU A 17 -20.05 6.76 1.92
CA GLU A 17 -19.96 7.98 1.12
C GLU A 17 -18.73 7.97 0.23
N PHE A 18 -17.59 7.56 0.76
CA PHE A 18 -16.36 7.41 -0.02
C PHE A 18 -16.54 6.37 -1.12
N ILE A 19 -17.08 5.20 -0.80
CA ILE A 19 -17.30 4.13 -1.77
C ILE A 19 -18.32 4.53 -2.84
N ALA A 20 -19.39 5.25 -2.47
CA ALA A 20 -20.34 5.81 -3.44
C ALA A 20 -19.66 6.80 -4.40
N ARG A 21 -18.81 7.70 -3.87
CA ARG A 21 -18.01 8.65 -4.66
C ARG A 21 -17.04 7.90 -5.58
N TRP A 22 -16.36 6.90 -5.07
CA TRP A 22 -15.46 6.03 -5.83
C TRP A 22 -16.19 5.33 -6.98
N ASN A 23 -17.34 4.70 -6.71
CA ASN A 23 -18.11 3.99 -7.73
C ASN A 23 -18.60 4.94 -8.83
N LYS A 24 -19.08 6.13 -8.48
CA LYS A 24 -19.46 7.16 -9.44
C LYS A 24 -18.29 7.63 -10.30
N ALA A 25 -17.11 7.82 -9.70
CA ALA A 25 -15.91 8.23 -10.42
C ALA A 25 -15.43 7.15 -11.41
N LYS A 26 -15.59 5.86 -11.07
CA LYS A 26 -15.23 4.73 -11.93
C LYS A 26 -16.01 4.66 -13.23
N GLU A 27 -17.27 5.07 -13.26
CA GLU A 27 -18.10 5.01 -14.46
C GLU A 27 -17.45 5.75 -15.64
N GLY A 28 -16.69 6.82 -15.34
CA GLY A 28 -15.92 7.58 -16.32
C GLY A 28 -14.57 7.00 -16.72
N GLU A 29 -14.03 6.04 -15.94
CA GLU A 29 -12.65 5.55 -16.07
C GLU A 29 -12.51 4.15 -16.69
N LEU A 30 -13.59 3.58 -17.22
CA LEU A 30 -13.60 2.22 -17.82
C LEU A 30 -13.21 1.11 -16.83
N VAL A 31 -13.44 1.30 -15.54
CA VAL A 31 -13.05 0.36 -14.46
C VAL A 31 -14.05 -0.78 -14.28
N CYS A 32 -14.98 -0.96 -15.22
CA CYS A 32 -16.03 -1.98 -15.17
C CYS A 32 -15.55 -3.44 -15.05
N ARG A 33 -14.22 -3.70 -15.15
CA ARG A 33 -13.64 -5.02 -14.92
C ARG A 33 -13.14 -5.25 -13.49
N MET A 34 -12.95 -4.20 -12.70
CA MET A 34 -12.45 -4.33 -11.32
C MET A 34 -13.43 -5.10 -10.45
N GLU A 35 -14.72 -4.86 -10.57
CA GLU A 35 -15.76 -5.62 -9.85
C GLU A 35 -15.75 -7.11 -10.21
N ARG A 36 -15.48 -7.45 -11.47
CA ARG A 36 -15.31 -8.86 -11.89
C ARG A 36 -14.05 -9.49 -11.30
N ALA A 37 -12.95 -8.74 -11.28
CA ALA A 37 -11.68 -9.23 -10.74
C ALA A 37 -11.74 -9.41 -9.21
N LEU A 38 -12.46 -8.52 -8.52
CA LEU A 38 -12.61 -8.55 -7.07
C LEU A 38 -13.79 -9.40 -6.58
N GLY A 39 -14.65 -9.87 -7.51
CA GLY A 39 -15.85 -10.65 -7.16
C GLY A 39 -16.97 -9.83 -6.52
N GLY A 40 -16.95 -8.51 -6.65
CA GLY A 40 -17.95 -7.58 -6.10
C GLY A 40 -17.44 -6.16 -5.89
N SER A 41 -18.27 -5.32 -5.31
CA SER A 41 -17.91 -3.96 -4.91
C SER A 41 -16.86 -3.97 -3.79
N LEU A 42 -16.03 -2.92 -3.72
CA LEU A 42 -15.14 -2.70 -2.59
C LEU A 42 -15.95 -2.65 -1.28
N PRO A 43 -15.48 -3.28 -0.18
CA PRO A 43 -16.17 -3.25 1.09
C PRO A 43 -16.25 -1.83 1.64
N SER A 44 -17.40 -1.50 2.22
CA SER A 44 -17.62 -0.29 2.99
C SER A 44 -18.13 -0.64 4.37
N PHE A 45 -17.89 0.23 5.34
CA PHE A 45 -18.34 0.05 6.70
C PHE A 45 -19.25 1.21 7.12
N PRO A 46 -20.40 0.93 7.76
CA PRO A 46 -21.35 1.98 8.14
C PRO A 46 -20.81 2.90 9.25
N SER A 47 -19.78 2.45 9.97
CA SER A 47 -19.06 3.26 10.97
C SER A 47 -17.65 2.72 11.19
N LEU A 48 -16.80 3.52 11.85
CA LEU A 48 -15.45 3.07 12.24
C LEU A 48 -15.51 1.88 13.22
N GLU A 49 -16.51 1.85 14.10
CA GLU A 49 -16.73 0.75 15.04
C GLU A 49 -17.05 -0.57 14.31
N ALA A 50 -17.83 -0.49 13.23
CA ALA A 50 -18.11 -1.66 12.39
C ALA A 50 -16.84 -2.15 11.68
N MET A 51 -15.98 -1.23 11.22
CA MET A 51 -14.68 -1.59 10.64
C MET A 51 -13.76 -2.24 11.69
N LEU A 52 -13.70 -1.69 12.92
CA LEU A 52 -12.92 -2.25 14.01
C LEU A 52 -13.38 -3.65 14.39
N ALA A 53 -14.70 -3.87 14.47
CA ALA A 53 -15.25 -5.20 14.75
C ALA A 53 -14.85 -6.22 13.66
N ALA A 54 -14.90 -5.82 12.38
CA ALA A 54 -14.46 -6.67 11.27
C ALA A 54 -12.95 -6.95 11.30
N MET A 55 -12.14 -5.96 11.69
CA MET A 55 -10.70 -6.14 11.92
C MET A 55 -10.44 -7.15 13.03
N ASP A 56 -11.15 -7.04 14.15
CA ASP A 56 -11.00 -7.94 15.29
C ASP A 56 -11.42 -9.36 14.96
N GLU A 57 -12.54 -9.54 14.24
CA GLU A 57 -12.98 -10.85 13.75
C GLU A 57 -11.95 -11.50 12.82
N ALA A 58 -11.29 -10.70 11.97
CA ALA A 58 -10.28 -11.19 11.04
C ALA A 58 -8.89 -11.37 11.67
N GLY A 59 -8.66 -10.96 12.92
CA GLY A 59 -7.35 -10.97 13.56
C GLY A 59 -6.41 -9.88 13.04
N VAL A 60 -6.94 -8.73 12.59
CA VAL A 60 -6.15 -7.59 12.09
C VAL A 60 -5.93 -6.57 13.23
N GLU A 61 -4.66 -6.29 13.52
CA GLU A 61 -4.27 -5.34 14.58
C GLU A 61 -4.36 -3.89 14.11
N LYS A 62 -3.73 -3.61 12.97
CA LYS A 62 -3.67 -2.26 12.39
C LYS A 62 -3.98 -2.28 10.90
N VAL A 63 -4.52 -1.18 10.42
CA VAL A 63 -4.79 -0.95 9.00
C VAL A 63 -4.25 0.41 8.58
N PHE A 64 -3.57 0.46 7.44
CA PHE A 64 -3.10 1.70 6.86
C PHE A 64 -4.17 2.31 5.96
N ILE A 65 -4.54 3.55 6.24
CA ILE A 65 -5.49 4.31 5.43
C ILE A 65 -4.72 5.25 4.51
N THR A 66 -4.87 5.05 3.21
CA THR A 66 -4.17 5.82 2.20
C THR A 66 -4.96 7.06 1.77
N GLN A 67 -4.26 8.17 1.65
CA GLN A 67 -4.78 9.37 0.99
C GLN A 67 -4.61 9.21 -0.53
N CYS A 68 -5.62 8.64 -1.18
CA CYS A 68 -5.58 8.37 -2.61
C CYS A 68 -5.67 9.67 -3.43
N LYS A 69 -4.69 9.89 -4.30
CA LYS A 69 -4.66 10.96 -5.30
C LYS A 69 -4.57 10.31 -6.68
N MET A 70 -5.69 10.22 -7.40
CA MET A 70 -5.77 9.50 -8.66
C MET A 70 -6.29 10.41 -9.77
N TRP A 71 -5.51 10.53 -10.84
CA TRP A 71 -5.83 11.34 -12.00
C TRP A 71 -6.47 10.49 -13.09
N SER A 72 -7.46 11.04 -13.80
CA SER A 72 -8.03 10.42 -14.99
C SER A 72 -7.11 10.66 -16.19
N HIS A 73 -6.56 9.58 -16.74
CA HIS A 73 -5.81 9.64 -18.00
C HIS A 73 -6.69 10.14 -19.16
N ARG A 74 -7.94 9.72 -19.21
CA ARG A 74 -8.87 10.03 -20.29
C ARG A 74 -9.46 11.44 -20.18
N ASN A 75 -9.87 11.85 -18.97
CA ASN A 75 -10.68 13.04 -18.76
C ASN A 75 -9.86 14.21 -18.19
N HIS A 76 -8.58 14.02 -17.86
CA HIS A 76 -7.65 15.02 -17.35
C HIS A 76 -8.14 15.79 -16.10
N TRP A 77 -8.68 15.06 -15.10
CA TRP A 77 -9.10 15.59 -13.80
C TRP A 77 -8.82 14.59 -12.67
N MET A 78 -8.85 15.05 -11.44
CA MET A 78 -8.74 14.18 -10.26
C MET A 78 -10.07 13.42 -10.07
N TYR A 79 -10.10 12.13 -10.47
CA TYR A 79 -11.30 11.31 -10.26
C TYR A 79 -11.36 10.74 -8.83
N MET A 80 -10.23 10.64 -8.15
CA MET A 80 -10.13 10.35 -6.74
C MET A 80 -9.17 11.34 -6.09
N ASP A 81 -9.66 12.11 -5.14
CA ASP A 81 -8.92 13.11 -4.38
C ASP A 81 -9.31 13.03 -2.91
N THR A 82 -8.74 12.04 -2.21
CA THR A 82 -8.96 11.89 -0.77
C THR A 82 -8.29 13.05 -0.03
N GLN A 83 -9.07 13.75 0.80
CA GLN A 83 -8.54 14.84 1.59
C GLN A 83 -7.83 14.31 2.85
N LEU A 84 -6.86 15.06 3.36
CA LEU A 84 -6.12 14.68 4.57
C LEU A 84 -7.08 14.46 5.75
N GLU A 85 -8.09 15.30 5.89
CA GLU A 85 -9.10 15.26 6.94
C GLU A 85 -9.92 13.94 6.92
N GLU A 86 -10.13 13.34 5.75
CA GLU A 86 -10.82 12.05 5.64
C GLU A 86 -9.98 10.92 6.25
N VAL A 87 -8.65 10.97 6.11
CA VAL A 87 -7.74 9.99 6.74
C VAL A 87 -7.60 10.27 8.23
N LEU A 88 -7.55 11.54 8.63
CA LEU A 88 -7.44 11.95 10.04
C LEU A 88 -8.61 11.46 10.90
N GLN A 89 -9.83 11.31 10.36
CA GLN A 89 -10.96 10.73 11.07
C GLN A 89 -10.64 9.34 11.64
N TYR A 90 -9.84 8.54 10.94
CA TYR A 90 -9.39 7.22 11.38
C TYR A 90 -8.26 7.33 12.40
N THR A 91 -7.18 7.99 12.00
CA THR A 91 -5.91 8.00 12.74
C THR A 91 -5.99 8.82 14.04
N THR A 92 -6.83 9.85 14.11
CA THR A 92 -7.03 10.64 15.32
C THR A 92 -7.95 9.94 16.32
N ARG A 93 -9.01 9.28 15.84
CA ARG A 93 -10.00 8.62 16.71
C ARG A 93 -9.48 7.30 17.27
N TYR A 94 -8.71 6.56 16.47
CA TYR A 94 -8.17 5.25 16.86
C TYR A 94 -6.70 5.10 16.44
N PRO A 95 -5.77 5.85 17.07
CA PRO A 95 -4.36 5.90 16.65
C PRO A 95 -3.64 4.55 16.81
N ASP A 96 -4.12 3.69 17.71
CA ASP A 96 -3.58 2.35 17.89
C ASP A 96 -4.04 1.35 16.83
N ARG A 97 -5.05 1.69 16.04
CA ARG A 97 -5.66 0.81 15.04
C ARG A 97 -5.42 1.26 13.60
N PHE A 98 -5.26 2.55 13.37
CA PHE A 98 -5.11 3.10 12.03
C PHE A 98 -3.82 3.90 11.87
N VAL A 99 -3.16 3.72 10.72
CA VAL A 99 -1.94 4.43 10.34
C VAL A 99 -2.22 5.19 9.04
N GLY A 100 -1.83 6.47 8.96
CA GLY A 100 -2.02 7.27 7.76
C GLY A 100 -0.85 7.16 6.78
N LEU A 101 -1.15 7.06 5.49
CA LEU A 101 -0.23 7.32 4.38
C LEU A 101 -0.70 8.57 3.63
N ALA A 102 0.17 9.56 3.48
CA ALA A 102 -0.12 10.78 2.75
C ALA A 102 -0.16 10.54 1.23
N GLY A 103 -0.87 11.36 0.49
CA GLY A 103 -0.94 11.29 -0.96
C GLY A 103 -0.03 12.28 -1.65
N TYR A 104 0.25 12.04 -2.93
CA TYR A 104 1.05 12.95 -3.76
C TYR A 104 0.39 13.20 -5.11
N ASN A 105 0.32 14.48 -5.50
CA ASN A 105 -0.13 14.92 -6.81
C ASN A 105 1.05 15.58 -7.56
N PRO A 106 1.62 14.95 -8.60
CA PRO A 106 2.79 15.46 -9.32
C PRO A 106 2.50 16.72 -10.16
N TYR A 107 1.23 17.11 -10.31
CA TYR A 107 0.84 18.39 -10.93
C TYR A 107 0.69 19.52 -9.92
N ARG A 108 0.74 19.20 -8.60
CA ARG A 108 0.67 20.15 -7.48
C ARG A 108 1.79 19.87 -6.48
N ILE A 109 3.03 19.94 -6.98
CA ILE A 109 4.22 19.49 -6.23
C ILE A 109 4.35 20.21 -4.89
N THR A 110 4.35 21.55 -4.89
CA THR A 110 4.60 22.35 -3.69
C THR A 110 3.55 22.10 -2.62
N GLU A 111 2.27 22.11 -3.00
CA GLU A 111 1.15 21.89 -2.09
C GLU A 111 1.20 20.47 -1.51
N SER A 112 1.49 19.47 -2.36
CA SER A 112 1.60 18.08 -1.93
C SER A 112 2.74 17.88 -0.94
N LEU A 113 3.91 18.49 -1.16
CA LEU A 113 5.05 18.38 -0.25
C LEU A 113 4.76 19.04 1.11
N GLN A 114 4.07 20.17 1.12
CA GLN A 114 3.63 20.83 2.36
C GLN A 114 2.61 19.97 3.11
N GLU A 115 1.65 19.37 2.40
CA GLU A 115 0.65 18.48 3.00
C GLU A 115 1.30 17.21 3.56
N ILE A 116 2.24 16.59 2.84
CA ILE A 116 3.02 15.43 3.29
C ILE A 116 3.79 15.77 4.57
N GLU A 117 4.50 16.90 4.59
CA GLU A 117 5.25 17.32 5.76
C GLU A 117 4.34 17.54 6.98
N ARG A 118 3.19 18.21 6.79
CA ARG A 118 2.16 18.38 7.82
C ARG A 118 1.65 17.04 8.32
N ALA A 119 1.29 16.12 7.41
CA ALA A 119 0.78 14.80 7.75
C ALA A 119 1.77 13.99 8.58
N VAL A 120 3.05 13.99 8.21
CA VAL A 120 4.09 13.24 8.92
C VAL A 120 4.45 13.89 10.26
N ARG A 121 4.79 15.20 10.26
CA ARG A 121 5.32 15.87 11.45
C ARG A 121 4.25 16.19 12.51
N GLN A 122 3.03 16.54 12.08
CA GLN A 122 1.98 16.99 12.99
C GLN A 122 0.94 15.89 13.30
N HIS A 123 0.72 14.97 12.36
CA HIS A 123 -0.32 13.95 12.49
C HIS A 123 0.20 12.51 12.55
N GLY A 124 1.54 12.31 12.56
CA GLY A 124 2.15 11.01 12.76
C GLY A 124 1.97 10.02 11.63
N PHE A 125 1.69 10.48 10.42
CA PHE A 125 1.65 9.61 9.23
C PHE A 125 3.00 8.94 9.03
N ARG A 126 2.97 7.68 8.56
CA ARG A 126 4.17 6.83 8.52
C ARG A 126 4.72 6.57 7.13
N GLY A 127 4.20 7.26 6.12
CA GLY A 127 4.67 7.13 4.75
C GLY A 127 3.81 7.90 3.77
N VAL A 128 4.12 7.71 2.50
CA VAL A 128 3.38 8.29 1.37
C VAL A 128 2.91 7.18 0.45
N TYR A 129 1.70 7.29 -0.09
CA TYR A 129 1.18 6.42 -1.14
C TYR A 129 1.07 7.17 -2.47
N VAL A 130 1.44 6.49 -3.56
CA VAL A 130 1.43 7.07 -4.91
C VAL A 130 0.76 6.16 -5.91
N HIS A 131 -0.18 6.73 -6.67
CA HIS A 131 -0.80 6.14 -7.85
C HIS A 131 -0.53 7.05 -9.06
N ILE A 132 0.40 6.65 -9.94
CA ILE A 132 0.93 7.53 -11.00
C ILE A 132 0.26 7.37 -12.36
N TYR A 133 -0.42 6.26 -12.62
CA TYR A 133 -0.80 5.84 -13.98
C TYR A 133 -1.63 6.86 -14.74
N GLY A 134 -2.62 7.45 -14.09
CA GLY A 134 -3.48 8.45 -14.72
C GLY A 134 -2.77 9.77 -15.00
N PHE A 135 -1.71 10.09 -14.27
CA PHE A 135 -0.87 11.26 -14.53
C PHE A 135 0.00 11.13 -15.78
N ASP A 136 0.02 9.95 -16.39
CA ASP A 136 0.76 9.65 -17.62
C ASP A 136 2.26 9.95 -17.50
N ILE A 137 2.83 9.57 -16.37
CA ILE A 137 4.25 9.74 -16.07
C ILE A 137 4.84 8.46 -15.47
N PRO A 138 6.05 8.04 -15.87
CA PRO A 138 6.72 6.91 -15.24
C PRO A 138 7.22 7.26 -13.85
N LEU A 139 7.47 6.24 -13.03
CA LEU A 139 7.97 6.40 -11.66
C LEU A 139 9.24 7.27 -11.57
N HIS A 140 10.11 7.24 -12.58
CA HIS A 140 11.35 8.02 -12.64
C HIS A 140 11.21 9.38 -13.31
N ASP A 141 9.99 9.90 -13.50
CA ASP A 141 9.79 11.26 -14.02
C ASP A 141 10.32 12.31 -13.04
N ARG A 142 10.88 13.41 -13.57
CA ARG A 142 11.42 14.51 -12.76
C ARG A 142 10.42 15.11 -11.77
N ARG A 143 9.12 15.04 -12.03
CA ARG A 143 8.05 15.52 -11.13
C ARG A 143 7.92 14.67 -9.87
N MET A 144 8.46 13.45 -9.87
CA MET A 144 8.48 12.56 -8.71
C MET A 144 9.69 12.81 -7.79
N TYR A 145 10.79 13.36 -8.32
CA TYR A 145 12.03 13.55 -7.57
C TYR A 145 11.89 14.42 -6.29
N PRO A 146 11.10 15.52 -6.31
CA PRO A 146 10.84 16.28 -5.07
C PRO A 146 10.18 15.45 -3.98
N LEU A 147 9.28 14.53 -4.33
CA LEU A 147 8.68 13.59 -3.39
C LEU A 147 9.74 12.65 -2.79
N TYR A 148 10.61 12.07 -3.63
CA TYR A 148 11.65 11.15 -3.16
C TYR A 148 12.61 11.83 -2.19
N ALA A 149 13.07 13.05 -2.52
CA ALA A 149 13.86 13.86 -1.63
C ALA A 149 13.15 14.15 -0.29
N LYS A 150 11.85 14.48 -0.33
CA LYS A 150 11.04 14.74 0.87
C LYS A 150 10.86 13.47 1.71
N CYS A 151 10.65 12.31 1.11
CA CYS A 151 10.56 11.04 1.84
C CYS A 151 11.88 10.68 2.54
N VAL A 152 13.03 10.92 1.88
CA VAL A 152 14.35 10.76 2.50
C VAL A 152 14.53 11.73 3.66
N GLU A 153 14.21 13.02 3.48
CA GLU A 153 14.28 14.04 4.53
C GLU A 153 13.46 13.68 5.78
N LEU A 154 12.23 13.20 5.55
CA LEU A 154 11.30 12.81 6.61
C LEU A 154 11.56 11.40 7.19
N ASN A 155 12.47 10.65 6.58
CA ASN A 155 12.76 9.24 6.91
C ASN A 155 11.51 8.34 6.91
N VAL A 156 10.63 8.54 5.94
CA VAL A 156 9.42 7.73 5.74
C VAL A 156 9.46 6.98 4.41
N PRO A 157 8.88 5.77 4.31
CA PRO A 157 8.81 5.05 3.05
C PRO A 157 7.77 5.68 2.10
N VAL A 158 8.03 5.52 0.81
CA VAL A 158 7.04 5.74 -0.24
C VAL A 158 6.52 4.39 -0.75
N SER A 159 5.20 4.18 -0.63
CA SER A 159 4.49 3.03 -1.22
C SER A 159 4.00 3.44 -2.59
N MET A 160 4.50 2.79 -3.63
CA MET A 160 4.16 3.07 -5.02
C MET A 160 3.45 1.88 -5.62
N GLN A 161 2.27 2.10 -6.19
CA GLN A 161 1.65 1.06 -7.00
C GLN A 161 2.56 0.75 -8.19
N VAL A 162 2.94 -0.51 -8.34
CA VAL A 162 3.78 -1.00 -9.43
C VAL A 162 3.11 -2.17 -10.15
N GLY A 163 3.45 -2.36 -11.42
CA GLY A 163 2.87 -3.41 -12.25
C GLY A 163 1.64 -2.95 -13.02
N HIS A 164 0.67 -3.85 -13.13
CA HIS A 164 -0.55 -3.63 -13.89
C HIS A 164 -1.54 -2.72 -13.14
N VAL A 165 -2.23 -1.88 -13.89
CA VAL A 165 -3.36 -1.07 -13.41
C VAL A 165 -4.66 -1.58 -14.05
N LEU A 166 -5.75 -1.63 -13.29
CA LEU A 166 -7.04 -2.13 -13.78
C LEU A 166 -7.87 -1.06 -14.51
N GLU A 167 -7.55 0.18 -14.29
CA GLU A 167 -8.16 1.34 -14.95
C GLU A 167 -7.70 1.45 -16.41
N GLY A 168 -8.41 2.21 -17.23
CA GLY A 168 -8.11 2.47 -18.63
C GLY A 168 -6.89 3.36 -18.85
N MET A 169 -5.74 2.99 -18.28
CA MET A 169 -4.49 3.75 -18.23
C MET A 169 -3.30 2.89 -18.66
N PRO A 170 -2.19 3.49 -19.15
CA PRO A 170 -0.98 2.73 -19.49
C PRO A 170 -0.31 2.10 -18.28
N SER A 171 -0.25 0.76 -18.21
CA SER A 171 0.37 0.04 -17.09
C SER A 171 1.89 0.17 -17.03
N GLU A 172 2.56 0.44 -18.16
CA GLU A 172 4.02 0.49 -18.23
C GLU A 172 4.66 1.56 -17.33
N HIS A 173 3.92 2.63 -16.99
CA HIS A 173 4.40 3.68 -16.09
C HIS A 173 4.76 3.14 -14.70
N GLY A 174 4.10 2.08 -14.26
CA GLY A 174 4.37 1.38 -13.01
C GLY A 174 5.35 0.22 -13.15
N ARG A 175 6.11 0.10 -14.23
CA ARG A 175 7.03 -1.02 -14.41
C ARG A 175 8.12 -1.04 -13.32
N PRO A 176 8.29 -2.14 -12.59
CA PRO A 176 9.15 -2.17 -11.39
C PRO A 176 10.60 -1.82 -11.63
N ILE A 177 11.15 -2.11 -12.82
CA ILE A 177 12.55 -1.81 -13.14
C ILE A 177 12.87 -0.31 -13.07
N TYR A 178 11.87 0.57 -13.17
CA TYR A 178 12.07 2.01 -13.03
C TYR A 178 12.50 2.42 -11.61
N LEU A 179 12.21 1.59 -10.60
CA LEU A 179 12.70 1.79 -9.23
C LEU A 179 14.22 1.74 -9.17
N ASP A 180 14.86 0.90 -9.98
CA ASP A 180 16.32 0.80 -10.03
C ASP A 180 16.97 2.14 -10.37
N ARG A 181 16.40 2.86 -11.35
CA ARG A 181 16.87 4.20 -11.73
C ARG A 181 16.74 5.20 -10.59
N ILE A 182 15.58 5.19 -9.91
CA ILE A 182 15.31 6.10 -8.79
C ILE A 182 16.31 5.86 -7.64
N LEU A 183 16.58 4.60 -7.34
CA LEU A 183 17.45 4.23 -6.22
C LEU A 183 18.94 4.48 -6.51
N CYS A 184 19.35 4.58 -7.78
CA CYS A 184 20.67 5.10 -8.12
C CYS A 184 20.84 6.56 -7.68
N ASP A 185 19.79 7.38 -7.76
CA ASP A 185 19.81 8.79 -7.39
C ASP A 185 19.47 9.00 -5.89
N PHE A 186 18.66 8.10 -5.30
CA PHE A 186 18.19 8.13 -3.90
C PHE A 186 18.44 6.80 -3.18
N PRO A 187 19.70 6.39 -2.90
CA PRO A 187 20.02 5.06 -2.38
C PRO A 187 19.48 4.78 -0.97
N THR A 188 19.12 5.81 -0.22
CA THR A 188 18.54 5.70 1.13
C THR A 188 17.00 5.76 1.14
N LEU A 189 16.37 5.97 -0.01
CA LEU A 189 14.92 6.03 -0.14
C LEU A 189 14.33 4.65 0.16
N LYS A 190 13.42 4.58 1.13
CA LYS A 190 12.66 3.37 1.43
C LYS A 190 11.45 3.27 0.49
N VAL A 191 11.36 2.19 -0.27
CA VAL A 191 10.32 1.99 -1.29
C VAL A 191 9.53 0.72 -1.02
N VAL A 192 8.21 0.80 -1.06
CA VAL A 192 7.34 -0.37 -1.16
C VAL A 192 6.78 -0.43 -2.58
N GLY A 193 7.18 -1.46 -3.33
CA GLY A 193 6.51 -1.80 -4.59
C GLY A 193 5.20 -2.54 -4.29
N ALA A 194 4.09 -1.79 -4.23
CA ALA A 194 2.76 -2.32 -3.93
C ALA A 194 2.16 -3.08 -5.12
N HIS A 195 1.19 -3.98 -4.86
CA HIS A 195 0.46 -4.77 -5.86
C HIS A 195 1.32 -5.80 -6.59
N THR A 196 2.32 -6.38 -5.89
CA THR A 196 3.17 -7.50 -6.36
C THR A 196 4.04 -7.22 -7.61
N GLY A 197 3.83 -6.11 -8.30
CA GLY A 197 4.50 -5.83 -9.58
C GLY A 197 4.00 -6.65 -10.77
N TRP A 198 2.89 -7.39 -10.63
CA TRP A 198 2.36 -8.22 -11.72
C TRP A 198 2.09 -7.36 -12.99
N PRO A 199 2.44 -7.83 -14.22
CA PRO A 199 3.00 -9.14 -14.56
C PRO A 199 4.54 -9.24 -14.44
N TRP A 200 5.25 -8.16 -14.09
CA TRP A 200 6.73 -8.07 -14.01
C TRP A 200 7.25 -8.37 -12.59
N VAL A 201 6.76 -9.43 -11.97
CA VAL A 201 7.08 -9.80 -10.58
C VAL A 201 8.58 -10.02 -10.40
N GLU A 202 9.22 -10.68 -11.39
CA GLU A 202 10.66 -10.96 -11.37
C GLU A 202 11.52 -9.69 -11.44
N GLU A 203 11.05 -8.62 -12.12
CA GLU A 203 11.72 -7.33 -12.09
C GLU A 203 11.70 -6.73 -10.68
N LEU A 204 10.54 -6.80 -9.99
CA LEU A 204 10.43 -6.29 -8.62
C LEU A 204 11.30 -7.08 -7.66
N ILE A 205 11.34 -8.42 -7.78
CA ILE A 205 12.24 -9.29 -7.02
C ILE A 205 13.70 -8.90 -7.29
N SER A 206 14.08 -8.71 -8.55
CA SER A 206 15.45 -8.31 -8.94
C SER A 206 15.85 -6.97 -8.33
N VAL A 207 14.97 -5.97 -8.35
CA VAL A 207 15.22 -4.66 -7.72
C VAL A 207 15.38 -4.83 -6.20
N CYS A 208 14.54 -5.65 -5.56
CA CYS A 208 14.61 -5.93 -4.13
C CYS A 208 15.90 -6.69 -3.76
N TYR A 209 16.44 -7.53 -4.64
CA TYR A 209 17.74 -8.17 -4.46
C TYR A 209 18.91 -7.18 -4.47
N LYS A 210 18.82 -6.16 -5.32
CA LYS A 210 19.89 -5.17 -5.48
C LYS A 210 19.88 -4.11 -4.38
N TRP A 211 18.69 -3.72 -3.91
CA TRP A 211 18.50 -2.58 -3.01
C TRP A 211 17.88 -3.01 -1.68
N GLU A 212 18.62 -2.84 -0.59
CA GLU A 212 18.15 -3.16 0.77
C GLU A 212 16.99 -2.27 1.25
N THR A 213 16.74 -1.17 0.55
CA THR A 213 15.69 -0.20 0.85
C THR A 213 14.39 -0.44 0.07
N VAL A 214 14.24 -1.64 -0.53
CA VAL A 214 13.03 -2.02 -1.29
C VAL A 214 12.27 -3.13 -0.57
N TRP A 215 10.96 -2.98 -0.50
CA TRP A 215 10.00 -3.99 -0.03
C TRP A 215 8.97 -4.29 -1.12
N ILE A 216 8.40 -5.48 -1.05
CA ILE A 216 7.34 -5.93 -1.96
C ILE A 216 6.03 -6.01 -1.19
N GLY A 217 5.02 -5.24 -1.61
CA GLY A 217 3.65 -5.36 -1.13
C GLY A 217 2.91 -6.46 -1.86
N ILE A 218 2.40 -7.45 -1.12
CA ILE A 218 1.58 -8.54 -1.69
C ILE A 218 0.08 -8.24 -1.58
N ASP A 219 -0.28 -7.00 -1.72
CA ASP A 219 -1.64 -6.48 -1.68
C ASP A 219 -2.34 -6.49 -3.05
N ALA A 220 -3.64 -6.18 -3.08
CA ALA A 220 -4.51 -6.17 -4.25
C ALA A 220 -4.67 -7.53 -4.99
N TRP A 221 -4.03 -8.57 -4.52
CA TRP A 221 -4.13 -9.92 -5.05
C TRP A 221 -4.49 -10.89 -3.93
N MET A 222 -5.46 -11.77 -4.20
CA MET A 222 -5.70 -12.89 -3.29
C MET A 222 -4.47 -13.82 -3.30
N PRO A 223 -3.94 -14.23 -2.14
CA PRO A 223 -2.67 -14.98 -2.04
C PRO A 223 -2.59 -16.23 -2.91
N LYS A 224 -3.70 -16.90 -3.17
CA LYS A 224 -3.76 -18.07 -4.08
C LYS A 224 -3.35 -17.77 -5.53
N TYR A 225 -3.31 -16.49 -5.92
CA TYR A 225 -2.92 -16.06 -7.27
C TYR A 225 -1.50 -15.50 -7.33
N LEU A 226 -0.78 -15.46 -6.21
CA LEU A 226 0.61 -15.02 -6.20
C LEU A 226 1.47 -15.96 -7.06
N LYS A 227 2.39 -15.37 -7.80
CA LYS A 227 3.34 -16.12 -8.61
C LYS A 227 4.23 -17.01 -7.72
N PRO A 228 4.52 -18.27 -8.15
CA PRO A 228 5.37 -19.19 -7.39
C PRO A 228 6.75 -18.58 -7.03
N GLU A 229 7.32 -17.79 -7.94
CA GLU A 229 8.61 -17.12 -7.76
C GLU A 229 8.57 -16.14 -6.59
N LEU A 230 7.45 -15.43 -6.39
CA LEU A 230 7.27 -14.53 -5.26
C LEU A 230 7.11 -15.32 -3.95
N VAL A 231 6.37 -16.42 -3.95
CA VAL A 231 6.24 -17.31 -2.78
C VAL A 231 7.60 -17.91 -2.39
N GLN A 232 8.39 -18.33 -3.38
CA GLN A 232 9.74 -18.82 -3.16
C GLN A 232 10.65 -17.70 -2.62
N PHE A 233 10.55 -16.49 -3.16
CA PHE A 233 11.30 -15.33 -2.67
C PHE A 233 10.96 -15.02 -1.22
N MET A 234 9.67 -14.98 -0.83
CA MET A 234 9.26 -14.78 0.56
C MET A 234 9.91 -15.78 1.53
N ASN A 235 10.04 -17.06 1.13
CA ASN A 235 10.68 -18.09 1.95
C ASN A 235 12.23 -18.04 1.92
N SER A 236 12.82 -17.15 1.12
CA SER A 236 14.29 -16.99 1.04
C SER A 236 14.82 -16.17 2.21
N ARG A 237 16.16 -16.25 2.42
CA ARG A 237 16.86 -15.47 3.46
C ARG A 237 16.65 -13.97 3.32
N LEU A 238 16.59 -13.45 2.09
CA LEU A 238 16.40 -12.02 1.82
C LEU A 238 14.91 -11.66 1.86
N GLY A 239 14.08 -12.41 1.14
CA GLY A 239 12.68 -12.07 0.92
C GLY A 239 11.81 -12.13 2.17
N GLN A 240 12.17 -12.97 3.16
CA GLN A 240 11.43 -13.06 4.42
C GLN A 240 11.31 -11.72 5.16
N ASP A 241 12.29 -10.83 5.00
CA ASP A 241 12.35 -9.52 5.66
C ASP A 241 11.92 -8.37 4.71
N ARG A 242 11.46 -8.71 3.49
CA ARG A 242 11.20 -7.73 2.43
C ARG A 242 9.80 -7.81 1.83
N CYS A 243 8.90 -8.61 2.39
CA CYS A 243 7.51 -8.71 1.91
C CYS A 243 6.54 -8.22 2.98
N LEU A 244 5.50 -7.51 2.54
CA LEU A 244 4.48 -6.90 3.39
C LEU A 244 3.10 -7.40 2.95
N TRP A 245 2.30 -7.90 3.88
CA TRP A 245 0.92 -8.25 3.61
C TRP A 245 0.02 -7.03 3.67
N GLY A 246 -0.84 -6.90 2.68
CA GLY A 246 -1.93 -5.94 2.62
C GLY A 246 -3.08 -6.48 1.77
N THR A 247 -4.19 -5.79 1.74
CA THR A 247 -5.36 -6.30 1.01
C THR A 247 -5.85 -5.36 -0.09
N ASN A 248 -5.65 -4.06 0.05
CA ASN A 248 -6.25 -3.07 -0.85
C ASN A 248 -7.77 -3.26 -0.98
N GLY A 249 -8.45 -3.61 0.14
CA GLY A 249 -9.88 -3.82 0.18
C GLY A 249 -10.37 -5.26 -0.09
N LEU A 250 -9.47 -6.20 -0.32
CA LEU A 250 -9.86 -7.63 -0.37
C LEU A 250 -10.24 -8.14 1.03
N PRO A 251 -11.09 -9.19 1.14
CA PRO A 251 -11.54 -9.72 2.41
C PRO A 251 -10.39 -10.21 3.29
N TRP A 252 -10.18 -9.62 4.46
CA TRP A 252 -9.07 -9.91 5.39
C TRP A 252 -8.97 -11.39 5.76
N LYS A 253 -10.06 -11.95 6.29
CA LYS A 253 -10.10 -13.35 6.75
C LYS A 253 -9.69 -14.33 5.65
N GLN A 254 -10.33 -14.21 4.48
CA GLN A 254 -10.02 -15.09 3.34
C GLN A 254 -8.58 -14.89 2.83
N SER A 255 -8.08 -13.64 2.81
CA SER A 255 -6.70 -13.36 2.42
C SER A 255 -5.70 -14.02 3.37
N LEU A 256 -5.89 -13.89 4.68
CA LEU A 256 -5.02 -14.53 5.68
C LEU A 256 -5.08 -16.06 5.63
N GLU A 257 -6.28 -16.65 5.44
CA GLU A 257 -6.44 -18.10 5.27
C GLU A 257 -5.65 -18.60 4.05
N GLN A 258 -5.77 -17.93 2.91
CA GLN A 258 -5.04 -18.28 1.70
C GLN A 258 -3.54 -18.08 1.84
N LEU A 259 -3.09 -17.03 2.53
CA LEU A 259 -1.66 -16.81 2.79
C LEU A 259 -1.06 -17.93 3.65
N ARG A 260 -1.79 -18.39 4.68
CA ARG A 260 -1.39 -19.55 5.49
C ARG A 260 -1.25 -20.83 4.65
N ALA A 261 -2.10 -20.97 3.64
CA ALA A 261 -2.10 -22.16 2.74
C ALA A 261 -0.94 -22.17 1.72
N LEU A 262 -0.16 -21.08 1.59
CA LEU A 262 0.98 -21.00 0.64
C LEU A 262 2.22 -21.80 1.09
N GLY A 263 2.22 -22.38 2.29
CA GLY A 263 3.38 -23.15 2.79
C GLY A 263 4.56 -22.27 3.21
N LEU A 264 4.30 -21.04 3.63
CA LEU A 264 5.33 -20.20 4.25
C LEU A 264 5.77 -20.82 5.59
N LYS A 265 7.07 -20.71 5.91
CA LYS A 265 7.55 -21.08 7.24
C LYS A 265 6.85 -20.21 8.29
N PRO A 266 6.59 -20.73 9.50
CA PRO A 266 5.85 -19.98 10.54
C PRO A 266 6.45 -18.60 10.85
N GLU A 267 7.79 -18.53 10.97
CA GLU A 267 8.50 -17.28 11.19
C GLU A 267 8.41 -16.31 10.01
N VAL A 268 8.40 -16.82 8.78
CA VAL A 268 8.22 -16.01 7.57
C VAL A 268 6.80 -15.48 7.49
N TYR A 269 5.80 -16.31 7.77
CA TYR A 269 4.42 -15.88 7.82
C TYR A 269 4.24 -14.69 8.78
N ARG A 270 4.76 -14.79 10.01
CA ARG A 270 4.71 -13.73 11.01
C ARG A 270 5.38 -12.44 10.52
N LYS A 271 6.57 -12.54 9.93
CA LYS A 271 7.27 -11.39 9.36
C LYS A 271 6.43 -10.71 8.28
N VAL A 272 5.91 -11.46 7.33
CA VAL A 272 5.13 -10.93 6.20
C VAL A 272 3.85 -10.26 6.64
N VAL A 273 3.12 -10.85 7.59
CA VAL A 273 1.83 -10.29 8.03
C VAL A 273 1.97 -9.17 9.06
N ARG A 274 3.16 -9.00 9.70
CA ARG A 274 3.28 -8.05 10.80
C ARG A 274 4.67 -7.41 10.94
N ASP A 275 5.69 -8.21 11.25
CA ASP A 275 6.94 -7.69 11.80
C ASP A 275 7.66 -6.78 10.80
N ASN A 276 7.64 -7.09 9.49
CA ASN A 276 8.23 -6.26 8.45
C ASN A 276 7.55 -4.87 8.35
N ALA A 277 6.22 -4.83 8.52
CA ALA A 277 5.50 -3.56 8.55
C ALA A 277 5.84 -2.73 9.81
N VAL A 278 5.96 -3.39 10.98
CA VAL A 278 6.37 -2.75 12.23
C VAL A 278 7.74 -2.09 12.08
N GLU A 279 8.71 -2.81 11.52
CA GLU A 279 10.08 -2.33 11.32
C GLU A 279 10.12 -1.19 10.30
N LEU A 280 9.60 -1.42 9.09
CA LEU A 280 9.67 -0.44 8.00
C LEU A 280 9.02 0.89 8.34
N PHE A 281 7.81 0.83 8.89
CA PHE A 281 7.01 2.03 9.21
C PHE A 281 7.24 2.54 10.64
N GLN A 282 8.17 1.94 11.40
CA GLN A 282 8.51 2.32 12.77
C GLN A 282 7.27 2.42 13.67
N LEU A 283 6.43 1.37 13.63
CA LEU A 283 5.17 1.35 14.36
C LEU A 283 5.42 1.07 15.85
N GLN A 284 4.68 1.80 16.69
CA GLN A 284 4.55 1.41 18.09
C GLN A 284 3.52 0.28 18.20
N VAL A 285 3.95 -0.86 18.69
CA VAL A 285 3.11 -2.03 18.94
C VAL A 285 3.33 -2.48 20.38
N PRO A 286 2.29 -2.97 21.05
CA PRO A 286 2.47 -3.55 22.37
C PRO A 286 3.51 -4.68 22.33
N THR A 287 4.46 -4.65 23.24
CA THR A 287 5.39 -5.78 23.42
C THR A 287 4.58 -7.02 23.82
N PRO A 288 4.78 -8.17 23.16
CA PRO A 288 4.12 -9.40 23.60
C PRO A 288 4.40 -9.63 25.09
N ALA A 289 3.35 -9.83 25.88
CA ALA A 289 3.49 -10.21 27.28
C ALA A 289 4.22 -11.56 27.32
N GLY A 290 5.50 -11.57 27.64
CA GLY A 290 6.28 -12.82 27.80
C GLY A 290 7.71 -12.84 27.26
N SER A 291 8.29 -11.72 26.82
CA SER A 291 9.72 -11.62 26.45
C SER A 291 10.50 -10.84 27.53
N ALA A 292 10.60 -11.41 28.72
CA ALA A 292 11.54 -11.00 29.77
C ALA A 292 12.39 -12.20 30.15
#